data_66ee2497b566daa00247d7360b14daf2
#
_entry.id   66ee2497b566daa00247d7360b14daf2
#
_cell.length_a   1.000
_cell.length_b   1.000
_cell.length_c   1.000
_cell.angle_alpha   90.00
_cell.angle_beta   90.00
_cell.angle_gamma   90.00
#
_symmetry.space_group_name_H-M   'P 1'
#
loop_
_entity.id
_entity.type
_entity.pdbx_description
1 polymer ?
#
loop_
_entity_poly.entity_id
_entity_poly.type
_entity_poly.pdbx_seq_one_letter_code
_entity_poly.pdbx_strand_id
1 'polypeptide(L)'
;MAARGLLAEIIQDEDLTLLAKAVREFGERELVPYLRTLGKEEFPDKFIALAAGSGFLGTAIPAEYGGQGGTLEGFLPVIEGIAAYDGSMALTLTAHESLATTHILLGGSDQQKRKYLPDLAGGRKIAAWCLTEPQAGSNIFSDMRSKLSRTLQGWILSGEKTFITNGCHAGLYVVLARTIDRDGQDAGITGCVLERQADQNGITCTPLHSKMGMCRTDTAAVRFDNVFIDEDSILGPVGSAGEVARRVLLRGRVGVAALVLGLARDCLERATSYTKTRMIGKASLFEQQLTRAKLSQMQEGLWAAWQGVRSAAKSADQSKPFKVQACMAKVFATETALRIADEAIQLLGGYGYMTDHKVEQNYRDARLLTIGEGASEILRFAIARGLEAPGFSDDLMPPLESLESQAGVTCGSLPTTWGPSLNALNLAWNSFKIALERIKWDDSSAHSSPLCQTTAIKVADLGTRLWIAGQVTRAGTRLASRGKASGDVLCLGKSFLAKASIEVCRQALELLREHGLMDDRLLSNYSAVLQITAQDSSSESSPPVLLSF
;
A
#
# COMPACT_ATOMS: atom_id res chain seq x y z
N MET A 1 9.51 22.92 13.14
CA MET A 1 8.54 23.71 12.35
C MET A 1 8.66 23.52 10.84
N ALA A 2 9.71 22.94 10.32
CA ALA A 2 9.98 22.87 8.87
C ALA A 2 9.33 21.69 8.10
N ALA A 3 8.88 20.64 8.75
CA ALA A 3 8.28 19.46 8.09
C ALA A 3 6.79 19.62 7.71
N ARG A 4 6.22 20.82 7.88
CA ARG A 4 4.77 21.06 7.80
C ARG A 4 4.18 21.10 6.38
N GLY A 5 5.04 21.15 5.34
CA GLY A 5 4.61 21.40 3.96
C GLY A 5 4.41 20.17 3.08
N LEU A 6 5.24 19.13 3.20
CA LEU A 6 5.34 18.07 2.20
C LEU A 6 4.03 17.32 1.98
N LEU A 7 3.33 16.92 3.05
CA LEU A 7 2.09 16.16 2.89
C LEU A 7 0.96 17.02 2.30
N ALA A 8 0.85 18.29 2.73
CA ALA A 8 -0.12 19.22 2.17
C ALA A 8 0.15 19.53 0.68
N GLU A 9 1.42 19.65 0.30
CA GLU A 9 1.83 19.82 -1.09
C GLU A 9 1.63 18.56 -1.93
N ILE A 10 1.74 17.37 -1.31
CA ILE A 10 1.55 16.08 -1.94
C ILE A 10 0.05 15.77 -2.14
N ILE A 11 -0.79 16.03 -1.14
CA ILE A 11 -2.21 15.64 -1.12
C ILE A 11 -3.06 16.51 -2.05
N GLN A 12 -2.88 17.82 -2.05
CA GLN A 12 -3.50 18.81 -2.94
C GLN A 12 -5.04 18.76 -3.06
N ASP A 13 -5.67 18.23 -2.06
CA ASP A 13 -7.10 18.14 -1.86
C ASP A 13 -7.38 18.79 -0.50
N GLU A 14 -8.26 19.77 -0.45
CA GLU A 14 -8.46 20.57 0.76
C GLU A 14 -8.95 19.72 1.93
N ASP A 15 -9.91 18.82 1.67
CA ASP A 15 -10.47 17.94 2.70
C ASP A 15 -9.43 16.94 3.22
N LEU A 16 -8.69 16.31 2.32
CA LEU A 16 -7.62 15.39 2.71
C LEU A 16 -6.47 16.11 3.42
N THR A 17 -6.18 17.36 3.05
CA THR A 17 -5.17 18.19 3.71
C THR A 17 -5.61 18.57 5.13
N LEU A 18 -6.87 18.91 5.32
CA LEU A 18 -7.44 19.18 6.64
C LEU A 18 -7.40 17.93 7.51
N LEU A 19 -7.76 16.77 6.95
CA LEU A 19 -7.70 15.50 7.66
C LEU A 19 -6.26 15.14 8.06
N ALA A 20 -5.30 15.26 7.15
CA ALA A 20 -3.88 15.04 7.45
C ALA A 20 -3.36 15.97 8.56
N LYS A 21 -3.81 17.22 8.58
CA LYS A 21 -3.51 18.18 9.66
C LYS A 21 -4.12 17.73 10.98
N ALA A 22 -5.39 17.31 10.99
CA ALA A 22 -6.07 16.81 12.18
C ALA A 22 -5.37 15.58 12.77
N VAL A 23 -4.96 14.63 11.90
CA VAL A 23 -4.19 13.45 12.34
C VAL A 23 -2.82 13.82 12.92
N ARG A 24 -2.15 14.82 12.35
CA ARG A 24 -0.89 15.33 12.91
C ARG A 24 -1.11 15.95 14.29
N GLU A 25 -2.12 16.80 14.45
CA GLU A 25 -2.46 17.40 15.75
C GLU A 25 -2.77 16.34 16.81
N PHE A 26 -3.53 15.31 16.44
CA PHE A 26 -3.79 14.13 17.26
C PHE A 26 -2.50 13.40 17.63
N GLY A 27 -1.62 13.17 16.64
CA GLY A 27 -0.33 12.54 16.87
C GLY A 27 0.54 13.28 17.87
N GLU A 28 0.65 14.60 17.72
CA GLU A 28 1.45 15.45 18.62
C GLU A 28 0.86 15.55 20.04
N ARG A 29 -0.46 15.65 20.16
CA ARG A 29 -1.14 15.88 21.44
C ARG A 29 -1.45 14.61 22.23
N GLU A 30 -1.80 13.53 21.51
CA GLU A 30 -2.28 12.30 22.16
C GLU A 30 -1.29 11.14 22.00
N LEU A 31 -0.82 10.86 20.74
CA LEU A 31 0.01 9.67 20.51
C LEU A 31 1.43 9.82 21.06
N VAL A 32 2.09 10.97 20.88
CA VAL A 32 3.47 11.15 21.35
C VAL A 32 3.58 11.03 22.88
N PRO A 33 2.71 11.68 23.69
CA PRO A 33 2.72 11.46 25.15
C PRO A 33 2.43 10.01 25.52
N TYR A 34 1.44 9.38 24.86
CA TYR A 34 1.07 8.00 25.15
C TYR A 34 2.19 7.01 24.80
N LEU A 35 2.84 7.14 23.64
CA LEU A 35 3.96 6.30 23.23
C LEU A 35 5.13 6.31 24.22
N ARG A 36 5.34 7.41 24.93
CA ARG A 36 6.38 7.54 25.96
C ARG A 36 6.08 6.70 27.20
N THR A 37 4.83 6.32 27.43
CA THR A 37 4.42 5.48 28.57
C THR A 37 4.46 3.98 28.24
N LEU A 38 4.58 3.61 26.98
CA LEU A 38 4.53 2.21 26.52
C LEU A 38 5.91 1.57 26.46
N GLY A 39 5.97 0.30 26.84
CA GLY A 39 7.09 -0.58 26.56
C GLY A 39 7.29 -0.83 25.06
N LYS A 40 8.45 -1.38 24.68
CA LYS A 40 8.80 -1.61 23.27
C LYS A 40 7.88 -2.61 22.55
N GLU A 41 7.33 -3.58 23.27
CA GLU A 41 6.46 -4.66 22.78
C GLU A 41 5.06 -4.62 23.42
N GLU A 42 4.75 -3.57 24.16
CA GLU A 42 3.48 -3.43 24.86
C GLU A 42 2.37 -3.03 23.87
N PHE A 43 1.27 -3.78 23.89
CA PHE A 43 0.10 -3.47 23.06
C PHE A 43 -0.52 -2.14 23.51
N PRO A 44 -0.87 -1.24 22.57
CA PRO A 44 -1.38 0.08 22.89
C PRO A 44 -2.89 0.08 23.20
N ASP A 45 -3.31 -0.47 24.34
CA ASP A 45 -4.73 -0.65 24.71
C ASP A 45 -5.57 0.62 24.58
N LYS A 46 -5.02 1.79 24.97
CA LYS A 46 -5.76 3.06 24.90
C LYS A 46 -5.86 3.64 23.50
N PHE A 47 -5.06 3.16 22.56
CA PHE A 47 -4.99 3.73 21.20
C PHE A 47 -6.34 3.70 20.49
N ILE A 48 -7.07 2.59 20.58
CA ILE A 48 -8.38 2.43 19.93
C ILE A 48 -9.39 3.44 20.44
N ALA A 49 -9.44 3.66 21.76
CA ALA A 49 -10.33 4.65 22.36
C ALA A 49 -9.93 6.09 21.97
N LEU A 50 -8.63 6.40 21.91
CA LEU A 50 -8.11 7.69 21.47
C LEU A 50 -8.45 7.96 19.98
N ALA A 51 -8.25 6.96 19.12
CA ALA A 51 -8.57 7.05 17.69
C ALA A 51 -10.07 7.21 17.46
N ALA A 52 -10.91 6.46 18.18
CA ALA A 52 -12.36 6.56 18.12
C ALA A 52 -12.86 7.95 18.59
N GLY A 53 -12.36 8.44 19.73
CA GLY A 53 -12.70 9.75 20.27
C GLY A 53 -12.31 10.92 19.35
N SER A 54 -11.33 10.71 18.49
CA SER A 54 -10.86 11.70 17.50
C SER A 54 -11.50 11.52 16.12
N GLY A 55 -12.40 10.55 15.92
CA GLY A 55 -13.07 10.28 14.67
C GLY A 55 -12.20 9.58 13.60
N PHE A 56 -11.09 8.97 14.01
CA PHE A 56 -10.18 8.26 13.09
C PHE A 56 -10.46 6.75 13.00
N LEU A 57 -11.40 6.26 13.78
CA LEU A 57 -11.94 4.92 13.68
C LEU A 57 -13.29 4.97 12.94
N GLY A 58 -13.60 3.94 12.16
CA GLY A 58 -14.82 3.92 11.35
C GLY A 58 -14.81 4.87 10.15
N THR A 59 -13.64 5.31 9.71
CA THR A 59 -13.49 6.31 8.64
C THR A 59 -14.18 5.87 7.35
N ALA A 60 -14.06 4.60 6.95
CA ALA A 60 -14.67 4.06 5.73
C ALA A 60 -16.01 3.34 5.98
N ILE A 61 -16.56 3.40 7.19
CA ILE A 61 -17.87 2.85 7.53
C ILE A 61 -18.94 3.89 7.19
N PRO A 62 -20.04 3.54 6.49
CA PRO A 62 -21.15 4.46 6.24
C PRO A 62 -21.74 5.05 7.52
N ALA A 63 -22.19 6.31 7.45
CA ALA A 63 -22.75 7.04 8.58
C ALA A 63 -24.00 6.35 9.18
N GLU A 64 -24.79 5.67 8.35
CA GLU A 64 -25.96 4.89 8.79
C GLU A 64 -25.61 3.74 9.74
N TYR A 65 -24.35 3.30 9.76
CA TYR A 65 -23.82 2.28 10.68
C TYR A 65 -22.88 2.89 11.74
N GLY A 66 -22.95 4.21 11.97
CA GLY A 66 -22.21 4.90 13.01
C GLY A 66 -20.76 5.26 12.65
N GLY A 67 -20.36 5.10 11.40
CA GLY A 67 -19.05 5.52 10.88
C GLY A 67 -19.04 6.97 10.40
N GLN A 68 -17.91 7.37 9.81
CA GLN A 68 -17.70 8.73 9.29
C GLN A 68 -18.26 8.91 7.86
N GLY A 69 -18.70 7.84 7.20
CA GLY A 69 -19.21 7.87 5.83
C GLY A 69 -18.16 8.22 4.77
N GLY A 70 -16.89 8.06 5.10
CA GLY A 70 -15.78 8.39 4.22
C GLY A 70 -15.48 7.32 3.18
N THR A 71 -14.43 7.59 2.42
CA THR A 71 -13.96 6.76 1.32
C THR A 71 -12.63 6.06 1.68
N LEU A 72 -12.19 5.12 0.86
CA LEU A 72 -10.85 4.55 0.99
C LEU A 72 -9.78 5.64 0.78
N GLU A 73 -9.98 6.56 -0.16
CA GLU A 73 -9.09 7.71 -0.34
C GLU A 73 -9.02 8.57 0.93
N GLY A 74 -10.15 8.83 1.59
CA GLY A 74 -10.21 9.56 2.86
C GLY A 74 -9.51 8.85 4.03
N PHE A 75 -9.43 7.52 3.99
CA PHE A 75 -8.72 6.74 5.02
C PHE A 75 -7.19 6.79 4.88
N LEU A 76 -6.65 7.12 3.69
CA LEU A 76 -5.20 7.14 3.47
C LEU A 76 -4.43 8.11 4.38
N PRO A 77 -4.82 9.39 4.53
CA PRO A 77 -4.14 10.33 5.42
C PRO A 77 -4.18 9.91 6.89
N VAL A 78 -5.23 9.19 7.31
CA VAL A 78 -5.36 8.69 8.69
C VAL A 78 -4.30 7.62 8.96
N ILE A 79 -4.24 6.60 8.11
CA ILE A 79 -3.27 5.50 8.27
C ILE A 79 -1.84 6.03 8.14
N GLU A 80 -1.56 6.81 7.11
CA GLU A 80 -0.24 7.37 6.84
C GLU A 80 0.22 8.25 8.00
N GLY A 81 -0.66 9.15 8.47
CA GLY A 81 -0.36 10.05 9.56
C GLY A 81 -0.08 9.34 10.88
N ILE A 82 -0.88 8.34 11.26
CA ILE A 82 -0.64 7.52 12.46
C ILE A 82 0.66 6.71 12.32
N ALA A 83 0.93 6.12 11.14
CA ALA A 83 2.14 5.35 10.88
C ALA A 83 3.42 6.16 11.05
N ALA A 84 3.41 7.45 10.74
CA ALA A 84 4.55 8.33 10.98
C ALA A 84 4.90 8.45 12.47
N TYR A 85 3.93 8.23 13.38
CA TYR A 85 4.18 8.17 14.82
C TYR A 85 4.48 6.74 15.29
N ASP A 86 3.70 5.75 14.87
CA ASP A 86 3.93 4.34 15.20
C ASP A 86 3.30 3.40 14.17
N GLY A 87 4.14 2.57 13.53
CA GLY A 87 3.70 1.61 12.51
C GLY A 87 2.78 0.53 13.08
N SER A 88 3.00 0.11 14.34
CA SER A 88 2.18 -0.91 15.00
C SER A 88 0.74 -0.44 15.23
N MET A 89 0.56 0.82 15.68
CA MET A 89 -0.77 1.41 15.83
C MET A 89 -1.50 1.52 14.50
N ALA A 90 -0.79 1.95 13.44
CA ALA A 90 -1.36 2.02 12.10
C ALA A 90 -1.73 0.64 11.55
N LEU A 91 -0.94 -0.39 11.82
CA LEU A 91 -1.25 -1.77 11.40
C LEU A 91 -2.47 -2.33 12.16
N THR A 92 -2.57 -2.06 13.47
CA THR A 92 -3.74 -2.39 14.29
C THR A 92 -5.02 -1.80 13.69
N LEU A 93 -4.99 -0.51 13.35
CA LEU A 93 -6.11 0.19 12.72
C LEU A 93 -6.42 -0.34 11.32
N THR A 94 -5.38 -0.58 10.49
CA THR A 94 -5.54 -1.10 9.13
C THR A 94 -6.19 -2.48 9.13
N ALA A 95 -5.77 -3.39 10.01
CA ALA A 95 -6.37 -4.72 10.13
C ALA A 95 -7.82 -4.66 10.61
N HIS A 96 -8.12 -3.77 11.53
CA HIS A 96 -9.48 -3.53 12.02
C HIS A 96 -10.40 -3.02 10.89
N GLU A 97 -10.04 -1.92 10.22
CA GLU A 97 -10.91 -1.27 9.24
C GLU A 97 -10.84 -1.89 7.84
N SER A 98 -9.62 -2.05 7.30
CA SER A 98 -9.47 -2.47 5.91
C SER A 98 -9.75 -3.95 5.68
N LEU A 99 -9.66 -4.79 6.72
CA LEU A 99 -9.86 -6.23 6.61
C LEU A 99 -11.17 -6.68 7.25
N ALA A 100 -11.23 -6.78 8.58
CA ALA A 100 -12.37 -7.39 9.27
C ALA A 100 -13.67 -6.59 9.07
N THR A 101 -13.64 -5.28 9.32
CA THR A 101 -14.80 -4.40 9.16
C THR A 101 -15.25 -4.34 7.69
N THR A 102 -14.29 -4.23 6.77
CA THR A 102 -14.59 -4.25 5.32
C THR A 102 -15.22 -5.57 4.89
N HIS A 103 -14.84 -6.71 5.48
CA HIS A 103 -15.47 -7.99 5.14
C HIS A 103 -16.95 -8.03 5.56
N ILE A 104 -17.29 -7.51 6.75
CA ILE A 104 -18.67 -7.38 7.19
C ILE A 104 -19.44 -6.41 6.28
N LEU A 105 -18.83 -5.28 5.91
CA LEU A 105 -19.45 -4.28 5.05
C LEU A 105 -19.78 -4.82 3.66
N LEU A 106 -18.89 -5.65 3.08
CA LEU A 106 -19.05 -6.19 1.73
C LEU A 106 -19.85 -7.50 1.68
N GLY A 107 -19.80 -8.32 2.72
CA GLY A 107 -20.37 -9.66 2.75
C GLY A 107 -21.55 -9.84 3.70
N GLY A 108 -21.71 -8.95 4.69
CA GLY A 108 -22.79 -9.05 5.67
C GLY A 108 -24.14 -8.58 5.17
N SER A 109 -25.21 -9.15 5.72
CA SER A 109 -26.59 -8.64 5.57
C SER A 109 -26.75 -7.28 6.26
N ASP A 110 -27.79 -6.53 5.93
CA ASP A 110 -28.08 -5.25 6.59
C ASP A 110 -28.31 -5.41 8.11
N GLN A 111 -28.90 -6.53 8.54
CA GLN A 111 -29.06 -6.86 9.96
C GLN A 111 -27.69 -7.04 10.63
N GLN A 112 -26.76 -7.78 10.01
CA GLN A 112 -25.41 -7.99 10.52
C GLN A 112 -24.60 -6.69 10.55
N LYS A 113 -24.70 -5.85 9.50
CA LYS A 113 -24.07 -4.53 9.47
C LYS A 113 -24.56 -3.64 10.62
N ARG A 114 -25.88 -3.56 10.83
CA ARG A 114 -26.46 -2.80 11.96
C ARG A 114 -26.08 -3.36 13.32
N LYS A 115 -25.86 -4.66 13.43
CA LYS A 115 -25.46 -5.32 14.69
C LYS A 115 -23.99 -5.05 15.03
N TYR A 116 -23.08 -5.17 14.06
CA TYR A 116 -21.64 -5.21 14.33
C TYR A 116 -20.90 -3.90 14.05
N LEU A 117 -21.25 -3.18 12.96
CA LEU A 117 -20.48 -2.03 12.54
C LEU A 117 -20.49 -0.85 13.54
N PRO A 118 -21.59 -0.54 14.26
CA PRO A 118 -21.56 0.55 15.23
C PRO A 118 -20.57 0.35 16.39
N ASP A 119 -20.37 -0.90 16.85
CA ASP A 119 -19.40 -1.21 17.89
C ASP A 119 -17.95 -1.09 17.37
N LEU A 120 -17.74 -1.46 16.10
CA LEU A 120 -16.44 -1.36 15.46
C LEU A 120 -16.10 0.11 15.14
N ALA A 121 -17.03 0.88 14.60
CA ALA A 121 -16.83 2.30 14.30
C ALA A 121 -16.57 3.14 15.57
N GLY A 122 -17.25 2.82 16.65
CA GLY A 122 -17.09 3.51 17.95
C GLY A 122 -15.94 3.00 18.81
N GLY A 123 -15.17 2.00 18.37
CA GLY A 123 -14.03 1.43 19.11
C GLY A 123 -14.43 0.65 20.37
N ARG A 124 -15.70 0.30 20.54
CA ARG A 124 -16.15 -0.55 21.66
C ARG A 124 -15.66 -2.00 21.53
N LYS A 125 -15.46 -2.44 20.28
CA LYS A 125 -14.82 -3.71 19.95
C LYS A 125 -13.75 -3.47 18.88
N ILE A 126 -12.63 -4.16 19.00
CA ILE A 126 -11.64 -4.28 17.94
C ILE A 126 -11.93 -5.58 17.16
N ALA A 127 -11.68 -5.58 15.86
CA ALA A 127 -11.90 -6.75 15.04
C ALA A 127 -10.59 -7.34 14.52
N ALA A 128 -10.57 -8.67 14.38
CA ALA A 128 -9.50 -9.43 13.73
C ALA A 128 -10.04 -10.20 12.53
N TRP A 129 -9.24 -10.29 11.46
CA TRP A 129 -9.55 -11.02 10.24
C TRP A 129 -8.73 -12.31 10.15
N CYS A 130 -9.39 -13.44 10.35
CA CYS A 130 -8.77 -14.74 10.49
C CYS A 130 -8.77 -15.49 9.16
N LEU A 131 -7.75 -15.25 8.32
CA LEU A 131 -7.59 -15.88 7.01
C LEU A 131 -6.43 -16.87 6.98
N THR A 132 -5.20 -16.39 7.18
CA THR A 132 -3.95 -17.12 7.01
C THR A 132 -3.84 -18.31 7.96
N GLU A 133 -3.30 -19.44 7.47
CA GLU A 133 -3.08 -20.66 8.24
C GLU A 133 -1.59 -21.03 8.28
N PRO A 134 -1.14 -21.85 9.25
CA PRO A 134 0.28 -22.21 9.39
C PRO A 134 0.90 -22.80 8.11
N GLN A 135 0.11 -23.55 7.33
CA GLN A 135 0.57 -24.21 6.10
C GLN A 135 0.16 -23.48 4.82
N ALA A 136 -0.68 -22.42 4.90
CA ALA A 136 -1.24 -21.76 3.73
C ALA A 136 -1.29 -20.24 3.91
N GLY A 137 -0.43 -19.53 3.18
CA GLY A 137 -0.39 -18.07 3.08
C GLY A 137 -0.78 -17.60 1.68
N SER A 138 0.15 -17.58 0.75
CA SER A 138 -0.08 -17.11 -0.64
C SER A 138 -1.11 -17.93 -1.41
N ASN A 139 -1.24 -19.21 -1.10
CA ASN A 139 -2.17 -20.17 -1.67
C ASN A 139 -3.40 -20.46 -0.79
N ILE A 140 -3.73 -19.57 0.15
CA ILE A 140 -4.75 -19.79 1.19
C ILE A 140 -6.12 -20.21 0.64
N PHE A 141 -6.50 -19.71 -0.53
CA PHE A 141 -7.82 -20.04 -1.11
C PHE A 141 -7.91 -21.48 -1.64
N SER A 142 -6.78 -22.08 -2.06
CA SER A 142 -6.73 -23.49 -2.48
C SER A 142 -6.48 -24.45 -1.30
N ASP A 143 -5.61 -24.05 -0.35
CA ASP A 143 -5.02 -24.95 0.64
C ASP A 143 -5.56 -24.74 2.06
N MET A 144 -6.64 -23.98 2.20
CA MET A 144 -7.31 -23.75 3.50
C MET A 144 -7.76 -25.07 4.14
N ARG A 145 -7.40 -25.27 5.40
CA ARG A 145 -7.69 -26.48 6.18
C ARG A 145 -8.71 -26.27 7.30
N SER A 146 -8.86 -25.05 7.82
CA SER A 146 -9.95 -24.74 8.77
C SER A 146 -11.29 -25.09 8.14
N LYS A 147 -12.16 -25.74 8.92
CA LYS A 147 -13.42 -26.28 8.45
C LYS A 147 -14.60 -25.63 9.17
N LEU A 148 -15.65 -25.37 8.42
CA LEU A 148 -16.97 -25.00 8.90
C LEU A 148 -17.94 -26.10 8.48
N SER A 149 -18.26 -27.00 9.42
CA SER A 149 -19.04 -28.20 9.16
C SER A 149 -20.51 -27.99 9.51
N ARG A 150 -21.41 -28.31 8.61
CA ARG A 150 -22.89 -28.19 8.81
C ARG A 150 -23.40 -29.22 9.83
N THR A 151 -24.19 -28.75 10.79
CA THR A 151 -24.93 -29.61 11.75
C THR A 151 -26.43 -29.41 11.61
N LEU A 152 -27.24 -30.07 12.46
CA LEU A 152 -28.69 -29.86 12.49
C LEU A 152 -29.09 -28.49 13.05
N GLN A 153 -28.28 -27.92 13.94
CA GLN A 153 -28.60 -26.68 14.68
C GLN A 153 -27.83 -25.44 14.23
N GLY A 154 -26.84 -25.59 13.34
CA GLY A 154 -25.97 -24.52 12.90
C GLY A 154 -24.68 -25.09 12.31
N TRP A 155 -23.53 -24.56 12.72
CA TRP A 155 -22.22 -24.92 12.20
C TRP A 155 -21.22 -25.17 13.30
N ILE A 156 -20.21 -25.98 13.02
CA ILE A 156 -19.04 -26.19 13.90
C ILE A 156 -17.80 -25.72 13.18
N LEU A 157 -17.10 -24.76 13.78
CA LEU A 157 -15.82 -24.21 13.30
C LEU A 157 -14.66 -24.92 14.01
N SER A 158 -13.74 -25.48 13.23
CA SER A 158 -12.50 -26.08 13.73
C SER A 158 -11.33 -25.74 12.81
N GLY A 159 -10.18 -25.39 13.39
CA GLY A 159 -8.95 -25.08 12.66
C GLY A 159 -8.05 -24.11 13.40
N GLU A 160 -6.99 -23.71 12.73
CA GLU A 160 -5.98 -22.80 13.29
C GLU A 160 -5.64 -21.70 12.28
N LYS A 161 -5.59 -20.47 12.76
CA LYS A 161 -5.19 -19.30 12.00
C LYS A 161 -3.92 -18.71 12.61
N THR A 162 -3.02 -18.17 11.78
CA THR A 162 -1.75 -17.62 12.24
C THR A 162 -1.47 -16.24 11.66
N PHE A 163 -0.57 -15.51 12.30
CA PHE A 163 -0.26 -14.09 11.97
C PHE A 163 -1.49 -13.19 12.00
N ILE A 164 -2.43 -13.46 12.91
CA ILE A 164 -3.66 -12.69 13.02
C ILE A 164 -3.40 -11.42 13.82
N THR A 165 -3.43 -10.29 13.13
CA THR A 165 -3.37 -8.96 13.75
C THR A 165 -4.61 -8.72 14.61
N ASN A 166 -4.44 -8.19 15.82
CA ASN A 166 -5.46 -8.01 16.85
C ASN A 166 -6.00 -9.33 17.44
N GLY A 167 -5.36 -10.47 17.18
CA GLY A 167 -5.92 -11.79 17.49
C GLY A 167 -6.20 -12.04 18.97
N CYS A 168 -5.36 -11.56 19.89
CA CYS A 168 -5.60 -11.72 21.32
C CYS A 168 -6.51 -10.63 21.92
N HIS A 169 -6.58 -9.46 21.30
CA HIS A 169 -7.35 -8.31 21.81
C HIS A 169 -8.69 -8.11 21.09
N ALA A 170 -8.95 -8.85 20.00
CA ALA A 170 -10.20 -8.74 19.29
C ALA A 170 -11.40 -9.16 20.13
N GLY A 171 -12.41 -8.29 20.19
CA GLY A 171 -13.75 -8.62 20.67
C GLY A 171 -14.63 -9.26 19.58
N LEU A 172 -14.17 -9.23 18.32
CA LEU A 172 -14.90 -9.77 17.19
C LEU A 172 -13.92 -10.36 16.15
N TYR A 173 -14.15 -11.60 15.76
CA TYR A 173 -13.42 -12.27 14.70
C TYR A 173 -14.27 -12.42 13.43
N VAL A 174 -13.71 -12.11 12.28
CA VAL A 174 -14.21 -12.54 10.98
C VAL A 174 -13.35 -13.70 10.52
N VAL A 175 -13.91 -14.90 10.51
CA VAL A 175 -13.18 -16.14 10.23
C VAL A 175 -13.60 -16.70 8.89
N LEU A 176 -12.63 -17.04 8.05
CA LEU A 176 -12.86 -17.76 6.80
C LEU A 176 -12.48 -19.23 6.97
N ALA A 177 -13.37 -20.11 6.58
CA ALA A 177 -13.16 -21.55 6.66
C ALA A 177 -13.76 -22.26 5.44
N ARG A 178 -13.19 -23.41 5.11
CA ARG A 178 -13.71 -24.30 4.08
C ARG A 178 -14.98 -24.96 4.58
N THR A 179 -16.02 -24.85 3.81
CA THR A 179 -17.34 -25.38 4.20
C THR A 179 -17.46 -26.82 3.79
N ILE A 180 -17.84 -27.66 4.74
CA ILE A 180 -18.21 -29.06 4.51
C ILE A 180 -19.70 -29.17 4.75
N ASP A 181 -20.44 -29.55 3.73
CA ASP A 181 -21.88 -29.75 3.81
C ASP A 181 -22.27 -31.02 4.59
N ARG A 182 -23.59 -31.34 4.68
CA ARG A 182 -24.08 -32.51 5.42
C ARG A 182 -23.65 -33.83 4.79
N ASP A 183 -23.41 -33.83 3.50
CA ASP A 183 -22.98 -35.00 2.72
C ASP A 183 -21.45 -35.16 2.68
N GLY A 184 -20.75 -34.30 3.41
CA GLY A 184 -19.29 -34.31 3.49
C GLY A 184 -18.57 -33.67 2.29
N GLN A 185 -19.31 -32.96 1.42
CA GLN A 185 -18.78 -32.33 0.22
C GLN A 185 -18.24 -30.91 0.51
N ASP A 186 -17.22 -30.53 -0.23
CA ASP A 186 -16.66 -29.17 -0.19
C ASP A 186 -17.60 -28.18 -0.91
N ALA A 187 -18.24 -27.31 -0.15
CA ALA A 187 -19.12 -26.26 -0.65
C ALA A 187 -18.42 -24.89 -0.82
N GLY A 188 -17.08 -24.84 -0.80
CA GLY A 188 -16.30 -23.62 -0.96
C GLY A 188 -15.91 -22.96 0.36
N ILE A 189 -15.55 -21.67 0.31
CA ILE A 189 -15.11 -20.91 1.49
C ILE A 189 -16.25 -20.04 1.99
N THR A 190 -16.58 -20.18 3.28
CA THR A 190 -17.59 -19.36 3.97
C THR A 190 -16.91 -18.46 5.01
N GLY A 191 -17.42 -17.25 5.13
CA GLY A 191 -17.06 -16.32 6.21
C GLY A 191 -18.08 -16.39 7.34
N CYS A 192 -17.62 -16.28 8.58
CA CYS A 192 -18.50 -16.12 9.73
C CYS A 192 -17.98 -15.04 10.68
N VAL A 193 -18.91 -14.42 11.41
CA VAL A 193 -18.59 -13.49 12.50
C VAL A 193 -18.71 -14.23 13.81
N LEU A 194 -17.72 -14.06 14.66
CA LEU A 194 -17.67 -14.64 15.99
C LEU A 194 -17.36 -13.55 17.01
N GLU A 195 -18.29 -13.29 17.91
CA GLU A 195 -18.06 -12.42 19.05
C GLU A 195 -17.31 -13.18 20.15
N ARG A 196 -16.19 -12.65 20.63
CA ARG A 196 -15.45 -13.26 21.73
C ARG A 196 -16.16 -12.99 23.05
N GLN A 197 -16.55 -14.05 23.73
CA GLN A 197 -17.10 -14.01 25.09
C GLN A 197 -16.04 -14.49 26.08
N ALA A 198 -16.04 -13.94 27.30
CA ALA A 198 -15.04 -14.25 28.32
C ALA A 198 -14.95 -15.75 28.67
N ASP A 199 -16.11 -16.43 28.62
CA ASP A 199 -16.23 -17.85 29.01
C ASP A 199 -16.42 -18.78 27.81
N GLN A 200 -16.05 -18.34 26.58
CA GLN A 200 -16.24 -19.12 25.38
C GLN A 200 -15.22 -20.23 25.28
N ASN A 201 -15.68 -21.47 25.50
CA ASN A 201 -14.87 -22.66 25.28
C ASN A 201 -14.53 -22.84 23.80
N GLY A 202 -13.34 -23.35 23.52
CA GLY A 202 -12.91 -23.72 22.18
C GLY A 202 -12.15 -22.65 21.39
N ILE A 203 -11.92 -21.45 21.93
CA ILE A 203 -11.07 -20.43 21.29
C ILE A 203 -9.81 -20.22 22.13
N THR A 204 -8.67 -20.49 21.51
CA THR A 204 -7.35 -20.24 22.13
C THR A 204 -6.56 -19.25 21.28
N CYS A 205 -6.12 -18.16 21.91
CA CYS A 205 -5.26 -17.17 21.29
C CYS A 205 -3.85 -17.23 21.90
N THR A 206 -2.83 -17.39 21.06
CA THR A 206 -1.43 -17.44 21.46
C THR A 206 -0.68 -16.30 20.81
N PRO A 207 -0.16 -15.33 21.59
CA PRO A 207 0.63 -14.23 21.03
C PRO A 207 1.90 -14.74 20.36
N LEU A 208 2.25 -14.16 19.22
CA LEU A 208 3.53 -14.40 18.54
C LEU A 208 4.50 -13.29 18.94
N HIS A 209 5.45 -13.62 19.78
CA HIS A 209 6.46 -12.71 20.34
C HIS A 209 7.71 -12.63 19.47
N SER A 210 8.63 -11.74 19.84
CA SER A 210 9.98 -11.62 19.25
C SER A 210 9.96 -11.31 17.75
N LYS A 211 9.07 -10.43 17.32
CA LYS A 211 9.00 -9.95 15.93
C LYS A 211 10.15 -9.02 15.61
N MET A 212 10.62 -9.03 14.35
CA MET A 212 11.63 -8.09 13.85
C MET A 212 11.16 -6.63 13.94
N GLY A 213 9.91 -6.38 13.59
CA GLY A 213 9.27 -5.07 13.57
C GLY A 213 7.78 -5.17 13.92
N MET A 214 7.07 -4.04 13.92
CA MET A 214 5.67 -3.95 14.36
C MET A 214 5.47 -4.57 15.74
N CYS A 215 6.42 -4.33 16.65
CA CYS A 215 6.53 -5.07 17.91
C CYS A 215 5.35 -4.84 18.85
N ARG A 216 4.73 -3.63 18.82
CA ARG A 216 3.54 -3.30 19.61
C ARG A 216 2.23 -3.83 19.03
N THR A 217 2.24 -4.37 17.80
CA THR A 217 1.02 -4.97 17.23
C THR A 217 0.78 -6.31 17.89
N ASP A 218 -0.43 -6.57 18.33
CA ASP A 218 -0.88 -7.89 18.69
C ASP A 218 -0.95 -8.75 17.42
N THR A 219 -0.10 -9.75 17.35
CA THR A 219 -0.08 -10.74 16.28
C THR A 219 -0.17 -12.11 16.92
N ALA A 220 -1.19 -12.90 16.57
CA ALA A 220 -1.48 -14.15 17.28
C ALA A 220 -1.68 -15.34 16.34
N ALA A 221 -1.50 -16.54 16.89
CA ALA A 221 -2.15 -17.74 16.43
C ALA A 221 -3.51 -17.88 17.14
N VAL A 222 -4.57 -18.13 16.38
CA VAL A 222 -5.95 -18.31 16.90
C VAL A 222 -6.43 -19.68 16.51
N ARG A 223 -6.69 -20.53 17.50
CA ARG A 223 -7.21 -21.89 17.34
C ARG A 223 -8.68 -21.94 17.69
N PHE A 224 -9.45 -22.56 16.83
CA PHE A 224 -10.86 -22.87 17.01
C PHE A 224 -11.03 -24.38 17.18
N ASP A 225 -11.55 -24.83 18.31
CA ASP A 225 -11.76 -26.24 18.62
C ASP A 225 -13.24 -26.51 18.84
N ASN A 226 -13.91 -26.98 17.79
CA ASN A 226 -15.34 -27.30 17.77
C ASN A 226 -16.24 -26.14 18.25
N VAL A 227 -15.96 -24.93 17.81
CA VAL A 227 -16.74 -23.73 18.17
C VAL A 227 -18.06 -23.73 17.42
N PHE A 228 -19.16 -23.64 18.16
CA PHE A 228 -20.50 -23.51 17.56
C PHE A 228 -20.71 -22.11 16.96
N ILE A 229 -21.23 -22.08 15.74
CA ILE A 229 -21.55 -20.87 14.98
C ILE A 229 -23.01 -20.91 14.58
N ASP A 230 -23.77 -19.90 15.01
CA ASP A 230 -25.16 -19.72 14.63
C ASP A 230 -25.30 -19.41 13.14
N GLU A 231 -26.47 -19.76 12.58
CA GLU A 231 -26.81 -19.46 11.19
C GLU A 231 -26.71 -17.95 10.88
N ASP A 232 -27.19 -17.11 11.81
CA ASP A 232 -27.18 -15.65 11.69
C ASP A 232 -25.76 -15.03 11.74
N SER A 233 -24.75 -15.82 12.08
CA SER A 233 -23.34 -15.41 12.09
C SER A 233 -22.62 -15.68 10.76
N ILE A 234 -23.25 -16.36 9.82
CA ILE A 234 -22.69 -16.62 8.49
C ILE A 234 -22.75 -15.34 7.64
N LEU A 235 -21.64 -14.94 7.05
CA LEU A 235 -21.52 -13.76 6.20
C LEU A 235 -21.77 -14.09 4.73
N GLY A 236 -22.92 -13.68 4.25
CA GLY A 236 -23.34 -13.90 2.86
C GLY A 236 -23.70 -15.36 2.55
N PRO A 237 -23.82 -15.73 1.26
CA PRO A 237 -24.12 -17.10 0.86
C PRO A 237 -22.99 -18.07 1.24
N VAL A 238 -23.35 -19.26 1.66
CA VAL A 238 -22.41 -20.36 1.95
C VAL A 238 -21.53 -20.62 0.72
N GLY A 239 -20.23 -20.76 0.93
CA GLY A 239 -19.25 -21.04 -0.12
C GLY A 239 -18.76 -19.80 -0.91
N SER A 240 -19.37 -18.63 -0.73
CA SER A 240 -19.10 -17.45 -1.56
C SER A 240 -18.04 -16.48 -1.00
N ALA A 241 -17.59 -16.67 0.24
CA ALA A 241 -16.72 -15.70 0.92
C ALA A 241 -15.34 -15.52 0.27
N GLY A 242 -14.90 -16.47 -0.55
CA GLY A 242 -13.63 -16.34 -1.28
C GLY A 242 -13.56 -15.11 -2.19
N GLU A 243 -14.68 -14.73 -2.84
CA GLU A 243 -14.73 -13.53 -3.67
C GLU A 243 -14.73 -12.25 -2.82
N VAL A 244 -15.52 -12.24 -1.74
CA VAL A 244 -15.51 -11.12 -0.78
C VAL A 244 -14.11 -10.93 -0.21
N ALA A 245 -13.45 -12.00 0.20
CA ALA A 245 -12.08 -11.94 0.75
C ALA A 245 -11.06 -11.39 -0.25
N ARG A 246 -11.16 -11.73 -1.54
CA ARG A 246 -10.29 -11.14 -2.56
C ARG A 246 -10.49 -9.62 -2.67
N ARG A 247 -11.74 -9.14 -2.61
CA ARG A 247 -12.04 -7.70 -2.61
C ARG A 247 -11.53 -7.00 -1.35
N VAL A 248 -11.64 -7.64 -0.18
CA VAL A 248 -11.07 -7.16 1.08
C VAL A 248 -9.54 -7.01 0.97
N LEU A 249 -8.85 -8.05 0.47
CA LEU A 249 -7.40 -8.00 0.27
C LEU A 249 -6.95 -6.86 -0.65
N LEU A 250 -7.75 -6.49 -1.66
CA LEU A 250 -7.41 -5.35 -2.52
C LEU A 250 -7.43 -4.02 -1.74
N ARG A 251 -8.42 -3.82 -0.88
CA ARG A 251 -8.49 -2.63 -0.01
C ARG A 251 -7.37 -2.65 1.05
N GLY A 252 -7.10 -3.81 1.64
CA GLY A 252 -5.99 -4.01 2.58
C GLY A 252 -4.63 -3.66 1.97
N ARG A 253 -4.36 -4.03 0.70
CA ARG A 253 -3.14 -3.66 -0.03
C ARG A 253 -2.97 -2.15 -0.15
N VAL A 254 -4.04 -1.43 -0.45
CA VAL A 254 -4.02 0.04 -0.53
C VAL A 254 -3.78 0.65 0.85
N GLY A 255 -4.41 0.12 1.90
CA GLY A 255 -4.19 0.53 3.28
C GLY A 255 -2.74 0.33 3.75
N VAL A 256 -2.18 -0.85 3.50
CA VAL A 256 -0.76 -1.17 3.80
C VAL A 256 0.20 -0.28 3.01
N ALA A 257 -0.12 0.03 1.75
CA ALA A 257 0.66 0.95 0.95
C ALA A 257 0.66 2.38 1.55
N ALA A 258 -0.47 2.86 2.07
CA ALA A 258 -0.53 4.13 2.76
C ALA A 258 0.25 4.12 4.08
N LEU A 259 0.12 3.04 4.87
CA LEU A 259 0.85 2.85 6.13
C LEU A 259 2.36 3.01 5.92
N VAL A 260 2.91 2.29 4.96
CA VAL A 260 4.37 2.29 4.73
C VAL A 260 4.88 3.64 4.27
N LEU A 261 4.06 4.46 3.60
CA LEU A 261 4.42 5.83 3.24
C LEU A 261 4.56 6.74 4.46
N GLY A 262 3.79 6.50 5.52
CA GLY A 262 3.96 7.19 6.81
C GLY A 262 5.31 6.90 7.46
N LEU A 263 5.74 5.62 7.46
CA LEU A 263 7.07 5.24 7.94
C LEU A 263 8.17 5.91 7.10
N ALA A 264 8.02 5.91 5.78
CA ALA A 264 8.97 6.51 4.85
C ALA A 264 9.06 8.03 5.04
N ARG A 265 7.93 8.71 5.26
CA ARG A 265 7.91 10.15 5.54
C ARG A 265 8.63 10.49 6.84
N ASP A 266 8.38 9.77 7.93
CA ASP A 266 9.08 9.98 9.20
C ASP A 266 10.60 9.76 9.04
N CYS A 267 11.03 8.75 8.27
CA CYS A 267 12.43 8.53 7.93
C CYS A 267 13.04 9.72 7.18
N LEU A 268 12.38 10.23 6.16
CA LEU A 268 12.82 11.36 5.35
C LEU A 268 12.90 12.65 6.18
N GLU A 269 11.89 12.93 7.01
CA GLU A 269 11.85 14.09 7.90
C GLU A 269 13.00 14.06 8.90
N ARG A 270 13.26 12.91 9.53
CA ARG A 270 14.39 12.73 10.48
C ARG A 270 15.74 12.86 9.80
N ALA A 271 15.93 12.23 8.64
CA ALA A 271 17.15 12.32 7.87
C ALA A 271 17.44 13.77 7.45
N THR A 272 16.41 14.48 6.98
CA THR A 272 16.53 15.89 6.59
C THR A 272 16.89 16.78 7.79
N SER A 273 16.22 16.59 8.93
CA SER A 273 16.51 17.34 10.15
C SER A 273 17.92 17.08 10.66
N TYR A 274 18.34 15.81 10.71
CA TYR A 274 19.67 15.44 11.16
C TYR A 274 20.76 16.02 10.25
N THR A 275 20.60 15.89 8.93
CA THR A 275 21.61 16.38 7.98
C THR A 275 21.79 17.91 8.01
N LYS A 276 20.74 18.67 8.38
CA LYS A 276 20.80 20.12 8.58
C LYS A 276 21.60 20.52 9.82
N THR A 277 21.62 19.68 10.85
CA THR A 277 22.31 19.97 12.12
C THR A 277 23.69 19.32 12.22
N ARG A 278 23.92 18.21 11.51
CA ARG A 278 25.18 17.48 11.53
C ARG A 278 26.26 18.21 10.71
N MET A 279 27.31 18.66 11.37
CA MET A 279 28.45 19.35 10.74
C MET A 279 29.52 18.37 10.27
N ILE A 280 30.07 18.63 9.09
CA ILE A 280 31.30 18.03 8.53
C ILE A 280 32.29 19.16 8.26
N GLY A 281 33.26 19.30 9.14
CA GLY A 281 34.15 20.48 9.11
C GLY A 281 33.33 21.76 9.34
N LYS A 282 33.32 22.67 8.35
CA LYS A 282 32.63 23.97 8.44
C LYS A 282 31.25 24.01 7.80
N ALA A 283 30.83 22.94 7.10
CA ALA A 283 29.58 22.85 6.39
C ALA A 283 28.65 21.80 7.04
N SER A 284 27.34 21.97 6.90
CA SER A 284 26.40 20.94 7.32
C SER A 284 26.45 19.75 6.35
N LEU A 285 26.04 18.57 6.83
CA LEU A 285 25.90 17.39 5.98
C LEU A 285 24.89 17.65 4.85
N PHE A 286 23.87 18.46 5.09
CA PHE A 286 22.87 18.88 4.11
C PHE A 286 23.46 19.67 2.93
N GLU A 287 24.54 20.44 3.14
CA GLU A 287 25.20 21.22 2.07
C GLU A 287 26.00 20.34 1.09
N GLN A 288 26.25 19.07 1.47
CA GLN A 288 26.95 18.14 0.58
C GLN A 288 26.05 17.72 -0.59
N GLN A 289 26.61 17.79 -1.81
CA GLN A 289 25.88 17.45 -3.04
C GLN A 289 25.28 16.03 -3.01
N LEU A 290 26.06 15.05 -2.53
CA LEU A 290 25.61 13.66 -2.42
C LEU A 290 24.42 13.53 -1.46
N THR A 291 24.44 14.21 -0.31
CA THR A 291 23.35 14.20 0.67
C THR A 291 22.07 14.77 0.08
N ARG A 292 22.17 15.92 -0.61
CA ARG A 292 21.02 16.53 -1.28
C ARG A 292 20.45 15.63 -2.37
N ALA A 293 21.32 14.98 -3.16
CA ALA A 293 20.88 14.04 -4.18
C ALA A 293 20.09 12.84 -3.57
N LYS A 294 20.57 12.26 -2.46
CA LYS A 294 19.87 11.19 -1.74
C LYS A 294 18.52 11.66 -1.20
N LEU A 295 18.46 12.78 -0.49
CA LEU A 295 17.22 13.34 0.04
C LEU A 295 16.21 13.65 -1.08
N SER A 296 16.67 14.20 -2.21
CA SER A 296 15.82 14.44 -3.38
C SER A 296 15.23 13.14 -3.96
N GLN A 297 16.03 12.08 -4.06
CA GLN A 297 15.56 10.76 -4.51
C GLN A 297 14.53 10.15 -3.55
N MET A 298 14.73 10.32 -2.24
CA MET A 298 13.76 9.86 -1.23
C MET A 298 12.43 10.62 -1.38
N GLN A 299 12.45 11.93 -1.55
CA GLN A 299 11.27 12.76 -1.79
C GLN A 299 10.54 12.38 -3.07
N GLU A 300 11.28 12.24 -4.17
CA GLU A 300 10.76 11.81 -5.48
C GLU A 300 10.04 10.47 -5.39
N GLY A 301 10.66 9.48 -4.76
CA GLY A 301 10.07 8.15 -4.57
C GLY A 301 8.82 8.18 -3.71
N LEU A 302 8.83 8.91 -2.59
CA LEU A 302 7.69 9.06 -1.69
C LEU A 302 6.51 9.73 -2.40
N TRP A 303 6.75 10.82 -3.12
CA TRP A 303 5.73 11.52 -3.86
C TRP A 303 5.10 10.67 -4.96
N ALA A 304 5.94 9.99 -5.75
CA ALA A 304 5.49 9.10 -6.81
C ALA A 304 4.64 7.94 -6.26
N ALA A 305 5.08 7.32 -5.17
CA ALA A 305 4.34 6.24 -4.52
C ALA A 305 2.98 6.70 -4.01
N TRP A 306 2.91 7.90 -3.42
CA TRP A 306 1.64 8.49 -2.98
C TRP A 306 0.64 8.68 -4.13
N GLN A 307 1.09 9.13 -5.31
CA GLN A 307 0.21 9.27 -6.47
C GLN A 307 -0.39 7.92 -6.90
N GLY A 308 0.41 6.85 -6.89
CA GLY A 308 -0.07 5.50 -7.18
C GLY A 308 -1.10 5.00 -6.15
N VAL A 309 -0.78 5.11 -4.87
CA VAL A 309 -1.68 4.67 -3.77
C VAL A 309 -3.01 5.41 -3.83
N ARG A 310 -2.97 6.74 -4.00
CA ARG A 310 -4.17 7.56 -4.15
C ARG A 310 -5.01 7.19 -5.37
N SER A 311 -4.37 6.91 -6.50
CA SER A 311 -5.06 6.50 -7.72
C SER A 311 -5.78 5.15 -7.55
N ALA A 312 -5.14 4.18 -6.88
CA ALA A 312 -5.77 2.88 -6.58
C ALA A 312 -6.98 3.04 -5.64
N ALA A 313 -6.86 3.89 -4.60
CA ALA A 313 -7.97 4.19 -3.69
C ALA A 313 -9.16 4.82 -4.41
N LYS A 314 -8.93 5.83 -5.26
CA LYS A 314 -9.98 6.47 -6.07
C LYS A 314 -10.70 5.49 -6.99
N SER A 315 -9.96 4.57 -7.62
CA SER A 315 -10.57 3.54 -8.46
C SER A 315 -11.49 2.63 -7.64
N ALA A 316 -11.07 2.25 -6.42
CA ALA A 316 -11.89 1.47 -5.51
C ALA A 316 -13.19 2.20 -5.10
N ASP A 317 -13.10 3.49 -4.76
CA ASP A 317 -14.24 4.31 -4.35
C ASP A 317 -15.23 4.57 -5.50
N GLN A 318 -14.72 4.64 -6.73
CA GLN A 318 -15.53 4.75 -7.94
C GLN A 318 -16.08 3.41 -8.44
N SER A 319 -15.91 2.33 -7.69
CA SER A 319 -16.32 0.97 -8.08
C SER A 319 -15.74 0.50 -9.42
N LYS A 320 -14.60 1.06 -9.83
CA LYS A 320 -13.85 0.64 -11.01
C LYS A 320 -13.00 -0.60 -10.71
N PRO A 321 -12.66 -1.43 -11.71
CA PRO A 321 -11.65 -2.47 -11.54
C PRO A 321 -10.32 -1.86 -11.08
N PHE A 322 -9.77 -2.33 -9.95
CA PHE A 322 -8.51 -1.78 -9.38
C PHE A 322 -7.54 -2.88 -8.89
N LYS A 323 -7.77 -4.12 -9.27
CA LYS A 323 -6.97 -5.27 -8.82
C LYS A 323 -5.48 -5.08 -9.13
N VAL A 324 -5.16 -4.74 -10.36
CA VAL A 324 -3.77 -4.59 -10.82
C VAL A 324 -3.16 -3.34 -10.19
N GLN A 325 -3.89 -2.23 -10.16
CA GLN A 325 -3.47 -0.97 -9.55
C GLN A 325 -3.18 -1.11 -8.06
N ALA A 326 -4.01 -1.86 -7.30
CA ALA A 326 -3.76 -2.13 -5.89
C ALA A 326 -2.48 -2.95 -5.67
N CYS A 327 -2.20 -3.93 -6.54
CA CYS A 327 -0.95 -4.69 -6.49
C CYS A 327 0.26 -3.81 -6.83
N MET A 328 0.19 -3.01 -7.90
CA MET A 328 1.24 -2.08 -8.32
C MET A 328 1.54 -1.03 -7.23
N ALA A 329 0.50 -0.42 -6.67
CA ALA A 329 0.63 0.55 -5.59
C ALA A 329 1.33 -0.05 -4.38
N LYS A 330 0.93 -1.26 -3.95
CA LYS A 330 1.52 -1.93 -2.79
C LYS A 330 2.99 -2.28 -3.02
N VAL A 331 3.32 -2.92 -4.13
CA VAL A 331 4.71 -3.30 -4.45
C VAL A 331 5.60 -2.06 -4.51
N PHE A 332 5.19 -1.06 -5.28
CA PHE A 332 5.99 0.16 -5.44
C PHE A 332 6.17 0.93 -4.12
N ALA A 333 5.10 1.13 -3.36
CA ALA A 333 5.14 1.86 -2.09
C ALA A 333 6.01 1.15 -1.04
N THR A 334 5.84 -0.18 -0.86
CA THR A 334 6.56 -0.92 0.18
C THR A 334 8.06 -1.01 -0.11
N GLU A 335 8.45 -1.21 -1.35
CA GLU A 335 9.86 -1.27 -1.73
C GLU A 335 10.52 0.12 -1.76
N THR A 336 9.77 1.15 -2.13
CA THR A 336 10.24 2.54 -2.06
C THR A 336 10.46 2.97 -0.61
N ALA A 337 9.51 2.66 0.27
CA ALA A 337 9.61 2.99 1.69
C ALA A 337 10.78 2.27 2.37
N LEU A 338 11.02 1.01 2.04
CA LEU A 338 12.16 0.26 2.57
C LEU A 338 13.48 0.90 2.14
N ARG A 339 13.61 1.32 0.87
CA ARG A 339 14.80 2.06 0.38
C ARG A 339 14.96 3.42 1.08
N ILE A 340 13.87 4.14 1.32
CA ILE A 340 13.90 5.42 2.05
C ILE A 340 14.37 5.20 3.48
N ALA A 341 13.89 4.17 4.16
CA ALA A 341 14.32 3.85 5.52
C ALA A 341 15.80 3.44 5.59
N ASP A 342 16.27 2.66 4.63
CA ASP A 342 17.69 2.27 4.48
C ASP A 342 18.59 3.50 4.28
N GLU A 343 18.22 4.38 3.35
CA GLU A 343 18.97 5.63 3.10
C GLU A 343 18.94 6.58 4.30
N ALA A 344 17.86 6.61 5.05
CA ALA A 344 17.78 7.40 6.28
C ALA A 344 18.75 6.90 7.34
N ILE A 345 18.85 5.56 7.55
CA ILE A 345 19.86 4.96 8.42
C ILE A 345 21.25 5.35 7.95
N GLN A 346 21.53 5.23 6.65
CA GLN A 346 22.82 5.57 6.08
C GLN A 346 23.20 7.05 6.29
N LEU A 347 22.24 7.97 6.12
CA LEU A 347 22.44 9.41 6.32
C LEU A 347 22.70 9.79 7.78
N LEU A 348 22.08 9.08 8.73
CA LEU A 348 22.32 9.25 10.17
C LEU A 348 23.65 8.59 10.61
N GLY A 349 24.23 7.69 9.81
CA GLY A 349 25.43 6.97 10.15
C GLY A 349 25.25 6.10 11.41
N GLY A 350 26.24 6.08 12.31
CA GLY A 350 26.17 5.30 13.54
C GLY A 350 24.93 5.59 14.39
N TYR A 351 24.44 6.82 14.40
CA TYR A 351 23.18 7.17 15.10
C TYR A 351 21.96 6.50 14.48
N GLY A 352 21.93 6.31 13.16
CA GLY A 352 20.83 5.60 12.48
C GLY A 352 20.74 4.12 12.83
N TYR A 353 21.83 3.54 13.33
CA TYR A 353 21.89 2.14 13.78
C TYR A 353 21.50 1.95 15.25
N MET A 354 21.39 3.05 16.02
CA MET A 354 21.04 3.04 17.44
C MET A 354 19.52 3.11 17.62
N THR A 355 19.00 2.33 18.58
CA THR A 355 17.54 2.26 18.86
C THR A 355 16.95 3.55 19.45
N ASP A 356 17.78 4.52 19.82
CA ASP A 356 17.35 5.86 20.24
C ASP A 356 16.81 6.69 19.08
N HIS A 357 17.18 6.31 17.84
CA HIS A 357 16.72 6.94 16.60
C HIS A 357 15.74 6.02 15.88
N LYS A 358 14.51 6.47 15.74
CA LYS A 358 13.38 5.69 15.22
C LYS A 358 13.55 5.17 13.78
N VAL A 359 14.51 5.67 13.01
CA VAL A 359 14.71 5.27 11.61
C VAL A 359 15.00 3.77 11.47
N GLU A 360 15.75 3.15 12.41
CA GLU A 360 16.01 1.71 12.42
C GLU A 360 14.72 0.91 12.71
N GLN A 361 13.86 1.40 13.60
CA GLN A 361 12.56 0.79 13.85
C GLN A 361 11.67 0.86 12.60
N ASN A 362 11.60 2.01 11.95
CA ASN A 362 10.83 2.18 10.72
C ASN A 362 11.32 1.25 9.59
N TYR A 363 12.63 1.00 9.49
CA TYR A 363 13.19 0.01 8.56
C TYR A 363 12.67 -1.40 8.86
N ARG A 364 12.74 -1.83 10.13
CA ARG A 364 12.26 -3.15 10.56
C ARG A 364 10.74 -3.29 10.37
N ASP A 365 9.99 -2.23 10.66
CA ASP A 365 8.54 -2.18 10.48
C ASP A 365 8.15 -2.24 9.00
N ALA A 366 8.83 -1.46 8.13
CA ALA A 366 8.59 -1.46 6.69
C ALA A 366 8.88 -2.83 6.05
N ARG A 367 9.85 -3.60 6.59
CA ARG A 367 10.21 -4.91 6.03
C ARG A 367 9.07 -5.92 6.06
N LEU A 368 8.23 -5.88 7.10
CA LEU A 368 7.02 -6.72 7.16
C LEU A 368 6.12 -6.50 5.95
N LEU A 369 5.99 -5.25 5.51
CA LEU A 369 4.97 -4.85 4.54
C LEU A 369 5.29 -5.24 3.10
N THR A 370 6.51 -5.70 2.81
CA THR A 370 6.82 -6.39 1.54
C THR A 370 6.33 -7.84 1.52
N ILE A 371 5.98 -8.41 2.70
CA ILE A 371 5.51 -9.79 2.90
C ILE A 371 4.00 -9.83 3.11
N GLY A 372 3.49 -9.04 4.06
CA GLY A 372 2.06 -9.00 4.43
C GLY A 372 1.17 -8.49 3.30
N GLU A 373 -0.11 -8.88 3.31
CA GLU A 373 -1.13 -8.58 2.29
C GLU A 373 -0.75 -9.06 0.88
N GLY A 374 0.07 -10.12 0.83
CA GLY A 374 0.64 -10.71 -0.37
C GLY A 374 2.08 -10.29 -0.60
N ALA A 375 2.97 -11.28 -0.60
CA ALA A 375 4.38 -11.08 -0.87
C ALA A 375 4.60 -10.39 -2.22
N SER A 376 5.62 -9.53 -2.30
CA SER A 376 5.90 -8.72 -3.49
C SER A 376 6.03 -9.57 -4.76
N GLU A 377 6.60 -10.78 -4.66
CA GLU A 377 6.74 -11.73 -5.76
C GLU A 377 5.38 -12.21 -6.27
N ILE A 378 4.48 -12.58 -5.35
CA ILE A 378 3.13 -13.05 -5.68
C ILE A 378 2.31 -11.94 -6.34
N LEU A 379 2.46 -10.71 -5.85
CA LEU A 379 1.78 -9.56 -6.45
C LEU A 379 2.31 -9.26 -7.85
N ARG A 380 3.60 -9.45 -8.11
CA ARG A 380 4.17 -9.31 -9.46
C ARG A 380 3.58 -10.30 -10.45
N PHE A 381 3.33 -11.55 -10.04
CA PHE A 381 2.58 -12.49 -10.90
C PHE A 381 1.15 -12.01 -11.18
N ALA A 382 0.47 -11.48 -10.17
CA ALA A 382 -0.87 -10.93 -10.36
C ALA A 382 -0.88 -9.69 -11.27
N ILE A 383 0.15 -8.86 -11.21
CA ILE A 383 0.36 -7.70 -12.08
C ILE A 383 0.61 -8.18 -13.52
N ALA A 384 1.58 -9.07 -13.73
CA ALA A 384 1.94 -9.57 -15.06
C ALA A 384 0.71 -10.13 -15.80
N ARG A 385 -0.05 -11.02 -15.14
CA ARG A 385 -1.30 -11.56 -15.70
C ARG A 385 -2.34 -10.49 -15.99
N GLY A 386 -2.40 -9.45 -15.15
CA GLY A 386 -3.35 -8.35 -15.37
C GLY A 386 -2.97 -7.46 -16.53
N LEU A 387 -1.68 -7.31 -16.83
CA LEU A 387 -1.16 -6.53 -17.95
C LEU A 387 -1.47 -7.17 -19.32
N GLU A 388 -1.67 -8.49 -19.37
CA GLU A 388 -2.06 -9.23 -20.57
C GLU A 388 -3.55 -9.11 -20.90
N ALA A 389 -4.37 -8.69 -19.93
CA ALA A 389 -5.81 -8.59 -20.14
C ALA A 389 -6.12 -7.55 -21.24
N PRO A 390 -6.99 -7.88 -22.23
CA PRO A 390 -7.37 -6.95 -23.27
C PRO A 390 -7.92 -5.63 -22.70
N GLY A 391 -7.44 -4.50 -23.21
CA GLY A 391 -7.90 -3.16 -22.80
C GLY A 391 -7.20 -2.58 -21.55
N PHE A 392 -6.46 -3.38 -20.78
CA PHE A 392 -5.78 -2.85 -19.60
C PHE A 392 -4.59 -1.93 -19.96
N SER A 393 -3.96 -2.16 -21.11
CA SER A 393 -2.86 -1.32 -21.61
C SER A 393 -3.26 0.14 -21.79
N ASP A 394 -4.50 0.41 -22.19
CA ASP A 394 -4.99 1.77 -22.45
C ASP A 394 -5.31 2.52 -21.14
N ASP A 395 -5.64 1.79 -20.06
CA ASP A 395 -5.85 2.34 -18.72
C ASP A 395 -4.54 2.67 -17.99
N LEU A 396 -3.44 2.00 -18.33
CA LEU A 396 -2.13 2.22 -17.70
C LEU A 396 -1.59 3.62 -18.00
N MET A 397 -1.65 4.00 -19.24
CA MET A 397 -1.23 5.31 -19.70
C MET A 397 -2.12 5.74 -20.87
N PRO A 398 -3.19 6.48 -20.61
CA PRO A 398 -3.99 7.04 -21.69
C PRO A 398 -3.09 7.91 -22.58
N PRO A 399 -3.36 7.98 -23.91
CA PRO A 399 -2.64 8.85 -24.81
C PRO A 399 -2.49 10.26 -24.23
N LEU A 400 -1.37 10.93 -24.46
CA LEU A 400 -1.14 12.31 -23.96
C LEU A 400 -2.30 13.24 -24.30
N GLU A 401 -2.86 13.10 -25.50
CA GLU A 401 -4.05 13.84 -25.99
C GLU A 401 -5.29 13.62 -25.11
N SER A 402 -5.44 12.39 -24.55
CA SER A 402 -6.56 12.11 -23.64
C SER A 402 -6.31 12.61 -22.21
N LEU A 403 -5.04 12.74 -21.78
CA LEU A 403 -4.68 13.37 -20.51
C LEU A 403 -5.02 14.87 -20.53
N GLU A 404 -4.85 15.52 -21.67
CA GLU A 404 -5.23 16.92 -21.89
C GLU A 404 -6.74 17.11 -21.83
N SER A 405 -7.51 16.23 -22.50
CA SER A 405 -8.97 16.31 -22.53
C SER A 405 -9.63 15.98 -21.18
N GLN A 406 -9.10 15.00 -20.43
CA GLN A 406 -9.63 14.59 -19.13
C GLN A 406 -9.36 15.61 -18.02
N ALA A 407 -8.30 16.41 -18.17
CA ALA A 407 -7.96 17.46 -17.22
C ALA A 407 -8.70 18.78 -17.47
N GLY A 408 -9.50 18.88 -18.56
CA GLY A 408 -10.12 20.15 -18.98
C GLY A 408 -9.09 21.21 -19.39
N VAL A 409 -7.93 20.77 -19.86
CA VAL A 409 -6.72 21.57 -20.06
C VAL A 409 -6.40 21.57 -21.54
N THR A 410 -6.29 22.74 -22.14
CA THR A 410 -5.82 22.91 -23.52
C THR A 410 -4.29 22.70 -23.59
N CYS A 411 -3.81 22.21 -24.74
CA CYS A 411 -2.39 21.86 -25.05
C CYS A 411 -1.30 22.90 -24.61
N GLY A 412 -1.66 24.01 -24.04
CA GLY A 412 -0.74 25.05 -23.52
C GLY A 412 -0.55 25.08 -22.00
N SER A 413 -1.18 24.20 -21.22
CA SER A 413 -1.20 24.26 -19.76
C SER A 413 -0.27 23.26 -19.05
N LEU A 414 0.30 22.29 -19.76
CA LEU A 414 1.45 21.53 -19.25
C LEU A 414 2.66 22.46 -19.13
N PRO A 415 3.43 22.37 -18.05
CA PRO A 415 4.69 23.13 -18.00
C PRO A 415 5.50 22.79 -19.26
N THR A 416 5.86 23.77 -20.04
CA THR A 416 6.67 23.60 -21.26
C THR A 416 7.97 22.84 -20.97
N THR A 417 8.44 22.91 -19.72
CA THR A 417 9.58 22.17 -19.19
C THR A 417 9.40 20.65 -19.10
N TRP A 418 8.15 20.13 -19.17
CA TRP A 418 7.88 18.69 -19.11
C TRP A 418 7.85 18.00 -20.48
N GLY A 419 7.81 18.77 -21.58
CA GLY A 419 7.70 18.24 -22.94
C GLY A 419 8.75 17.15 -23.24
N PRO A 420 10.05 17.36 -23.01
CA PRO A 420 11.07 16.34 -23.22
C PRO A 420 10.83 15.06 -22.40
N SER A 421 10.54 15.18 -21.11
CA SER A 421 10.30 14.02 -20.22
C SER A 421 9.05 13.24 -20.60
N LEU A 422 8.00 13.90 -21.11
CA LEU A 422 6.79 13.25 -21.63
C LEU A 422 7.06 12.52 -22.95
N ASN A 423 7.87 13.07 -23.83
CA ASN A 423 8.30 12.39 -25.05
C ASN A 423 9.12 11.13 -24.70
N ALA A 424 10.04 11.23 -23.73
CA ALA A 424 10.78 10.07 -23.23
C ALA A 424 9.86 9.00 -22.66
N LEU A 425 8.82 9.39 -21.90
CA LEU A 425 7.83 8.47 -21.35
C LEU A 425 7.01 7.77 -22.45
N ASN A 426 6.64 8.48 -23.53
CA ASN A 426 5.96 7.85 -24.67
C ASN A 426 6.83 6.82 -25.38
N LEU A 427 8.12 7.10 -25.57
CA LEU A 427 9.07 6.14 -26.12
C LEU A 427 9.22 4.92 -25.22
N ALA A 428 9.27 5.11 -23.91
CA ALA A 428 9.32 4.03 -22.92
C ALA A 428 8.06 3.17 -22.96
N TRP A 429 6.88 3.79 -23.09
CA TRP A 429 5.61 3.09 -23.24
C TRP A 429 5.57 2.25 -24.52
N ASN A 430 5.98 2.81 -25.65
CA ASN A 430 6.06 2.07 -26.91
C ASN A 430 7.05 0.90 -26.82
N SER A 431 8.17 1.08 -26.14
CA SER A 431 9.15 0.03 -25.89
C SER A 431 8.56 -1.12 -25.06
N PHE A 432 7.78 -0.79 -24.04
CA PHE A 432 7.08 -1.78 -23.24
C PHE A 432 6.02 -2.56 -24.05
N LYS A 433 5.23 -1.86 -24.89
CA LYS A 433 4.26 -2.52 -25.79
C LYS A 433 4.94 -3.51 -26.73
N ILE A 434 6.02 -3.10 -27.37
CA ILE A 434 6.80 -3.98 -28.24
C ILE A 434 7.28 -5.22 -27.49
N ALA A 435 7.76 -5.05 -26.25
CA ALA A 435 8.19 -6.17 -25.43
C ALA A 435 7.04 -7.12 -25.08
N LEU A 436 5.88 -6.61 -24.69
CA LEU A 436 4.68 -7.41 -24.41
C LEU A 436 4.19 -8.19 -25.63
N GLU A 437 4.13 -7.55 -26.81
CA GLU A 437 3.67 -8.18 -28.06
C GLU A 437 4.60 -9.30 -28.54
N ARG A 438 5.90 -9.18 -28.26
CA ARG A 438 6.92 -10.15 -28.70
C ARG A 438 7.05 -11.34 -27.76
N ILE A 439 6.80 -11.15 -26.47
CA ILE A 439 6.86 -12.22 -25.48
C ILE A 439 5.54 -12.99 -25.54
N LYS A 440 5.55 -14.16 -26.18
CA LYS A 440 4.41 -15.07 -26.13
C LYS A 440 4.38 -15.76 -24.77
N TRP A 441 3.36 -15.46 -24.01
CA TRP A 441 3.12 -16.05 -22.71
C TRP A 441 2.44 -17.42 -22.88
N ASP A 442 3.06 -18.47 -22.40
CA ASP A 442 2.42 -19.78 -22.32
C ASP A 442 1.88 -19.96 -20.89
N ASP A 443 0.56 -19.81 -20.75
CA ASP A 443 -0.14 -19.88 -19.46
C ASP A 443 -0.03 -21.27 -18.80
N SER A 444 0.18 -22.32 -19.62
CA SER A 444 0.32 -23.70 -19.14
C SER A 444 1.65 -23.96 -18.43
N SER A 445 2.70 -23.17 -18.71
CA SER A 445 4.05 -23.31 -18.15
C SER A 445 4.41 -22.31 -17.05
N ALA A 446 3.55 -21.31 -16.79
CA ALA A 446 3.82 -20.16 -15.92
C ALA A 446 4.15 -20.54 -14.46
N HIS A 447 3.78 -21.74 -14.01
CA HIS A 447 4.06 -22.22 -12.66
C HIS A 447 5.27 -23.16 -12.57
N SER A 448 5.78 -23.66 -13.69
CA SER A 448 6.79 -24.72 -13.70
C SER A 448 8.16 -24.32 -14.25
N SER A 449 8.27 -23.24 -15.05
CA SER A 449 9.53 -22.79 -15.62
C SER A 449 10.10 -21.56 -14.89
N PRO A 450 11.34 -21.64 -14.36
CA PRO A 450 12.01 -20.49 -13.74
C PRO A 450 12.16 -19.29 -14.67
N LEU A 451 12.30 -19.52 -15.97
CA LEU A 451 12.43 -18.45 -16.99
C LEU A 451 11.14 -17.65 -17.11
N CYS A 452 9.97 -18.32 -17.09
CA CYS A 452 8.67 -17.66 -17.12
C CYS A 452 8.41 -16.80 -15.88
N GLN A 453 8.83 -17.28 -14.71
CA GLN A 453 8.68 -16.52 -13.46
C GLN A 453 9.52 -15.25 -13.46
N THR A 454 10.78 -15.32 -13.91
CA THR A 454 11.67 -14.16 -14.01
C THR A 454 11.13 -13.12 -15.00
N THR A 455 10.62 -13.58 -16.15
CA THR A 455 9.99 -12.73 -17.15
C THR A 455 8.76 -12.02 -16.61
N ALA A 456 7.89 -12.74 -15.89
CA ALA A 456 6.71 -12.17 -15.24
C ALA A 456 7.06 -11.05 -14.26
N ILE A 457 8.09 -11.25 -13.44
CA ILE A 457 8.57 -10.25 -12.49
C ILE A 457 9.05 -9.00 -13.23
N LYS A 458 9.87 -9.13 -14.27
CA LYS A 458 10.36 -8.00 -15.06
C LYS A 458 9.22 -7.22 -15.74
N VAL A 459 8.29 -7.92 -16.37
CA VAL A 459 7.09 -7.32 -16.99
C VAL A 459 6.26 -6.55 -15.96
N ALA A 460 6.05 -7.13 -14.78
CA ALA A 460 5.33 -6.48 -13.69
C ALA A 460 6.03 -5.20 -13.21
N ASP A 461 7.35 -5.22 -13.07
CA ASP A 461 8.13 -4.06 -12.65
C ASP A 461 8.10 -2.93 -13.69
N LEU A 462 8.22 -3.28 -14.97
CA LEU A 462 8.10 -2.32 -16.08
C LEU A 462 6.71 -1.67 -16.11
N GLY A 463 5.67 -2.47 -16.08
CA GLY A 463 4.28 -1.99 -16.06
C GLY A 463 3.97 -1.14 -14.83
N THR A 464 4.50 -1.53 -13.66
CA THR A 464 4.35 -0.75 -12.42
C THR A 464 5.00 0.63 -12.53
N ARG A 465 6.24 0.71 -13.03
CA ARG A 465 6.94 1.99 -13.23
C ARG A 465 6.21 2.91 -14.20
N LEU A 466 5.72 2.36 -15.31
CA LEU A 466 4.95 3.12 -16.31
C LEU A 466 3.63 3.63 -15.72
N TRP A 467 2.91 2.77 -14.99
CA TRP A 467 1.67 3.19 -14.34
C TRP A 467 1.90 4.32 -13.33
N ILE A 468 2.92 4.21 -12.48
CA ILE A 468 3.28 5.27 -11.54
C ILE A 468 3.67 6.55 -12.28
N ALA A 469 4.46 6.46 -13.36
CA ALA A 469 4.81 7.62 -14.18
C ALA A 469 3.57 8.30 -14.77
N GLY A 470 2.59 7.55 -15.23
CA GLY A 470 1.28 8.05 -15.64
C GLY A 470 0.55 8.80 -14.52
N GLN A 471 0.58 8.30 -13.28
CA GLN A 471 -0.04 8.97 -12.13
C GLN A 471 0.70 10.28 -11.77
N VAL A 472 2.03 10.28 -11.83
CA VAL A 472 2.88 11.46 -11.65
C VAL A 472 2.53 12.53 -12.70
N THR A 473 2.39 12.14 -13.96
CA THR A 473 1.99 13.04 -15.05
C THR A 473 0.62 13.67 -14.76
N ARG A 474 -0.39 12.86 -14.43
CA ARG A 474 -1.73 13.36 -14.09
C ARG A 474 -1.72 14.32 -12.90
N ALA A 475 -0.91 14.04 -11.88
CA ALA A 475 -0.77 14.91 -10.72
C ALA A 475 -0.14 16.25 -11.11
N GLY A 476 0.96 16.24 -11.86
CA GLY A 476 1.63 17.45 -12.33
C GLY A 476 0.74 18.32 -13.21
N THR A 477 -0.04 17.72 -14.12
CA THR A 477 -1.01 18.43 -14.96
C THR A 477 -2.09 19.12 -14.12
N ARG A 478 -2.68 18.42 -13.14
CA ARG A 478 -3.69 19.00 -12.23
C ARG A 478 -3.14 20.17 -11.42
N LEU A 479 -1.87 20.09 -11.00
CA LEU A 479 -1.19 21.14 -10.25
C LEU A 479 -0.97 22.38 -11.10
N ALA A 480 -0.44 22.18 -12.29
CA ALA A 480 -0.18 23.27 -13.24
C ALA A 480 -1.49 24.02 -13.60
N SER A 481 -2.58 23.28 -13.87
CA SER A 481 -3.87 23.85 -14.22
C SER A 481 -4.52 24.69 -13.11
N ARG A 482 -4.21 24.38 -11.85
CA ARG A 482 -4.74 25.09 -10.67
C ARG A 482 -3.86 26.27 -10.21
N GLY A 483 -2.73 26.51 -10.89
CA GLY A 483 -1.74 27.51 -10.45
C GLY A 483 -1.13 27.20 -9.07
N LYS A 484 -1.28 25.97 -8.59
CA LYS A 484 -0.81 25.52 -7.25
C LYS A 484 0.51 24.74 -7.30
N ALA A 485 1.13 24.64 -8.47
CA ALA A 485 2.40 23.92 -8.61
C ALA A 485 3.54 24.79 -8.08
N SER A 486 4.15 24.39 -6.96
CA SER A 486 5.51 24.90 -6.66
C SER A 486 6.48 24.36 -7.72
N GLY A 487 7.47 25.18 -8.11
CA GLY A 487 8.50 24.75 -9.06
C GLY A 487 9.17 23.44 -8.61
N ASP A 488 9.30 23.24 -7.31
CA ASP A 488 9.93 22.09 -6.68
C ASP A 488 9.20 20.77 -6.94
N VAL A 489 7.87 20.75 -6.78
CA VAL A 489 7.05 19.54 -7.05
C VAL A 489 7.08 19.18 -8.53
N LEU A 490 7.09 20.20 -9.41
CA LEU A 490 7.19 19.95 -10.85
C LEU A 490 8.56 19.37 -11.22
N CYS A 491 9.65 19.84 -10.59
CA CYS A 491 10.99 19.29 -10.80
C CYS A 491 11.11 17.84 -10.31
N LEU A 492 10.51 17.48 -9.16
CA LEU A 492 10.46 16.09 -8.69
C LEU A 492 9.75 15.18 -9.71
N GLY A 493 8.62 15.63 -10.25
CA GLY A 493 7.87 14.89 -11.26
C GLY A 493 8.69 14.68 -12.53
N LYS A 494 9.31 15.72 -13.06
CA LYS A 494 10.16 15.67 -14.23
C LYS A 494 11.33 14.70 -14.05
N SER A 495 12.04 14.78 -12.90
CA SER A 495 13.13 13.88 -12.56
C SER A 495 12.66 12.40 -12.52
N PHE A 496 11.52 12.15 -11.90
CA PHE A 496 10.95 10.79 -11.85
C PHE A 496 10.63 10.25 -13.25
N LEU A 497 9.98 11.05 -14.10
CA LEU A 497 9.62 10.64 -15.47
C LEU A 497 10.86 10.29 -16.30
N ALA A 498 11.90 11.11 -16.25
CA ALA A 498 13.16 10.86 -16.96
C ALA A 498 13.79 9.53 -16.54
N LYS A 499 13.95 9.30 -15.24
CA LYS A 499 14.53 8.06 -14.69
C LYS A 499 13.68 6.83 -15.01
N ALA A 500 12.34 6.92 -14.86
CA ALA A 500 11.43 5.84 -15.18
C ALA A 500 11.51 5.46 -16.66
N SER A 501 11.60 6.45 -17.56
CA SER A 501 11.68 6.23 -19.01
C SER A 501 12.97 5.50 -19.41
N ILE A 502 14.11 5.93 -18.88
CA ILE A 502 15.41 5.28 -19.12
C ILE A 502 15.35 3.81 -18.67
N GLU A 503 14.89 3.59 -17.44
CA GLU A 503 14.89 2.26 -16.84
C GLU A 503 13.94 1.30 -17.56
N VAL A 504 12.75 1.77 -17.96
CA VAL A 504 11.81 0.96 -18.74
C VAL A 504 12.40 0.56 -20.09
N CYS A 505 12.97 1.49 -20.85
CA CYS A 505 13.58 1.16 -22.14
C CYS A 505 14.75 0.20 -22.00
N ARG A 506 15.62 0.40 -20.99
CA ARG A 506 16.76 -0.47 -20.72
C ARG A 506 16.30 -1.91 -20.41
N GLN A 507 15.37 -2.05 -19.47
CA GLN A 507 14.87 -3.37 -19.06
C GLN A 507 14.05 -4.05 -20.17
N ALA A 508 13.30 -3.30 -20.98
CA ALA A 508 12.60 -3.86 -22.14
C ALA A 508 13.59 -4.46 -23.17
N LEU A 509 14.71 -3.77 -23.41
CA LEU A 509 15.79 -4.28 -24.27
C LEU A 509 16.43 -5.55 -23.69
N GLU A 510 16.75 -5.55 -22.41
CA GLU A 510 17.33 -6.71 -21.72
C GLU A 510 16.39 -7.92 -21.80
N LEU A 511 15.09 -7.69 -21.57
CA LEU A 511 14.07 -8.71 -21.61
C LEU A 511 13.98 -9.38 -22.99
N LEU A 512 13.96 -8.59 -24.07
CA LEU A 512 13.93 -9.13 -25.43
C LEU A 512 15.24 -9.82 -25.82
N ARG A 513 16.39 -9.30 -25.37
CA ARG A 513 17.69 -9.94 -25.59
C ARG A 513 17.76 -11.33 -24.96
N GLU A 514 17.27 -11.49 -23.74
CA GLU A 514 17.20 -12.77 -23.03
C GLU A 514 16.35 -13.81 -23.79
N HIS A 515 15.35 -13.37 -24.54
CA HIS A 515 14.48 -14.23 -25.33
C HIS A 515 14.93 -14.36 -26.81
N GLY A 516 16.06 -13.78 -27.21
CA GLY A 516 16.52 -13.79 -28.58
C GLY A 516 15.63 -12.98 -29.56
N LEU A 517 14.85 -12.04 -29.04
CA LEU A 517 13.81 -11.28 -29.78
C LEU A 517 14.22 -9.80 -29.97
N MET A 518 15.48 -9.51 -30.31
CA MET A 518 15.95 -8.14 -30.52
C MET A 518 15.11 -7.39 -31.57
N ASP A 519 14.85 -6.11 -31.29
CA ASP A 519 14.07 -5.22 -32.16
C ASP A 519 14.81 -3.86 -32.30
N ASP A 520 15.14 -3.45 -33.52
CA ASP A 520 15.86 -2.22 -33.82
C ASP A 520 15.10 -0.96 -33.40
N ARG A 521 13.77 -1.01 -33.36
CA ARG A 521 12.91 0.10 -32.87
C ARG A 521 13.17 0.37 -31.41
N LEU A 522 13.38 -0.69 -30.61
CA LEU A 522 13.71 -0.56 -29.19
C LEU A 522 15.06 0.08 -28.95
N LEU A 523 16.07 -0.28 -29.76
CA LEU A 523 17.39 0.36 -29.69
C LEU A 523 17.28 1.83 -30.04
N SER A 524 16.50 2.16 -31.07
CA SER A 524 16.23 3.55 -31.48
C SER A 524 15.52 4.33 -30.38
N ASN A 525 14.46 3.75 -29.78
CA ASN A 525 13.72 4.36 -28.66
C ASN A 525 14.63 4.62 -27.46
N TYR A 526 15.45 3.65 -27.08
CA TYR A 526 16.39 3.81 -25.94
C TYR A 526 17.41 4.91 -26.20
N SER A 527 18.00 4.94 -27.40
CA SER A 527 18.93 5.99 -27.79
C SER A 527 18.28 7.37 -27.76
N ALA A 528 17.05 7.49 -28.26
CA ALA A 528 16.29 8.74 -28.21
C ALA A 528 15.96 9.17 -26.78
N VAL A 529 15.56 8.24 -25.91
CA VAL A 529 15.31 8.54 -24.48
C VAL A 529 16.58 9.06 -23.80
N LEU A 530 17.72 8.43 -24.03
CA LEU A 530 19.00 8.89 -23.48
C LEU A 530 19.37 10.30 -23.96
N GLN A 531 19.18 10.62 -25.24
CA GLN A 531 19.44 11.94 -25.80
C GLN A 531 18.50 13.00 -25.20
N ILE A 532 17.21 12.73 -25.13
CA ILE A 532 16.20 13.63 -24.56
C ILE A 532 16.53 13.94 -23.09
N THR A 533 16.83 12.91 -22.29
CA THR A 533 17.09 13.07 -20.86
C THR A 533 18.45 13.73 -20.59
N ALA A 534 19.46 13.53 -21.43
CA ALA A 534 20.74 14.22 -21.34
C ALA A 534 20.62 15.72 -21.66
N GLN A 535 19.85 16.09 -22.69
CA GLN A 535 19.59 17.49 -23.02
C GLN A 535 18.83 18.21 -21.90
N ASP A 536 17.88 17.53 -21.28
CA ASP A 536 17.08 18.05 -20.18
C ASP A 536 17.94 18.31 -18.92
N SER A 537 18.88 17.42 -18.62
CA SER A 537 19.80 17.57 -17.49
C SER A 537 20.88 18.64 -17.71
N SER A 538 21.27 18.92 -18.95
CA SER A 538 22.26 19.96 -19.27
C SER A 538 21.70 21.38 -19.19
N SER A 539 20.38 21.55 -19.28
CA SER A 539 19.71 22.84 -19.12
C SER A 539 19.51 23.26 -17.66
N GLU A 540 19.71 22.36 -16.70
CA GLU A 540 19.54 22.60 -15.27
C GLU A 540 20.90 22.64 -14.56
N SER A 541 21.56 23.82 -14.56
CA SER A 541 22.74 24.11 -13.70
C SER A 541 22.36 24.25 -12.21
N SER A 542 21.10 24.03 -11.87
CA SER A 542 20.58 24.15 -10.49
C SER A 542 20.83 22.86 -9.69
N PRO A 543 21.25 22.96 -8.42
CA PRO A 543 21.38 21.80 -7.54
C PRO A 543 20.03 21.09 -7.41
N PRO A 544 20.01 19.76 -7.09
CA PRO A 544 18.76 19.03 -6.92
C PRO A 544 17.84 19.77 -5.95
N VAL A 545 16.65 20.06 -6.45
CA VAL A 545 15.65 20.82 -5.71
C VAL A 545 15.13 19.94 -4.57
N LEU A 546 15.24 20.45 -3.36
CA LEU A 546 14.66 19.86 -2.16
C LEU A 546 13.48 20.73 -1.77
N LEU A 547 12.30 20.11 -1.63
CA LEU A 547 11.16 20.79 -1.03
C LEU A 547 11.56 21.36 0.32
N SER A 548 11.18 22.59 0.58
CA SER A 548 11.46 23.25 1.87
C SER A 548 10.65 22.53 2.97
N PHE A 549 11.36 21.80 3.81
CA PHE A 549 10.80 21.19 5.02
C PHE A 549 10.71 22.18 6.16
#